data_d38b629da823e1a3787893599869ea59
#
_entry.id   d38b629da823e1a3787893599869ea59
#
_cell.length_a   1.000
_cell.length_b   1.000
_cell.length_c   1.000
_cell.angle_alpha   90.00
_cell.angle_beta   90.00
_cell.angle_gamma   90.00
#
_symmetry.space_group_name_H-M   'P 1'
#
loop_
_entity.id
_entity.type
_entity.pdbx_description
1 polymer ?
#
loop_
_entity_poly.entity_id
_entity_poly.type
_entity_poly.pdbx_seq_one_letter_code
_entity_poly.pdbx_strand_id
1 'polypeptide(L)'
;MYRMRLHRHPTTVLSLCLALASASAWDTRTAVAAGVDLTTEEQKTLYALGLAVGRNLGPFGLSEAELEIVKAGLTDSVLQREPRVNLPAYAPKVQQLQQTRAAAQAAGEKKAGQAFLAKATAETGATKTASGLVITTLRPGTGPSPKATDTVKVHYQGTLTDGTVFDSSIERGEPATFALNGVIPCWTEGLQLMKVGGKSRLVCPSELAYRDRGAPPRIKPGATLVFEVELLEIVKPSTP
;
A
#
# COMPACT_ATOMS: atom_id res chain seq x y z
N MET A 1 -28.45 33.40 94.30
CA MET A 1 -29.58 34.40 94.27
C MET A 1 -29.80 34.80 92.81
N TYR A 2 -31.01 34.58 92.32
CA TYR A 2 -31.78 35.34 91.35
C TYR A 2 -31.26 35.33 89.85
N ARG A 3 -31.98 34.92 89.04
CA ARG A 3 -33.26 34.87 88.31
C ARG A 3 -33.07 34.70 86.80
N MET A 4 -33.71 33.69 86.31
CA MET A 4 -34.28 33.45 84.97
C MET A 4 -34.70 34.72 84.22
N ARG A 5 -34.50 34.78 82.96
CA ARG A 5 -35.56 35.08 81.97
C ARG A 5 -35.28 34.50 80.60
N LEU A 6 -36.22 33.73 80.16
CA LEU A 6 -36.41 33.29 78.75
C LEU A 6 -36.73 34.47 77.85
N HIS A 7 -36.26 34.47 76.62
CA HIS A 7 -37.05 35.00 75.50
C HIS A 7 -36.65 34.31 74.20
N ARG A 8 -37.54 33.54 73.69
CA ARG A 8 -38.10 33.22 72.35
C ARG A 8 -37.26 33.48 71.12
N HIS A 9 -37.27 32.40 70.32
CA HIS A 9 -36.85 32.26 68.92
C HIS A 9 -37.47 33.28 67.95
N PRO A 10 -36.82 33.51 66.75
CA PRO A 10 -37.30 32.78 65.62
C PRO A 10 -36.19 32.18 64.69
N THR A 11 -36.55 31.07 64.15
CA THR A 11 -36.01 30.31 62.99
C THR A 11 -35.42 31.20 61.92
N THR A 12 -34.13 30.91 61.54
CA THR A 12 -33.60 31.26 60.24
C THR A 12 -32.96 30.04 59.64
N VAL A 13 -33.50 29.65 58.50
CA VAL A 13 -33.15 28.50 57.69
C VAL A 13 -31.73 28.68 57.16
N LEU A 14 -30.80 27.82 57.56
CA LEU A 14 -29.45 27.78 56.99
C LEU A 14 -29.47 26.86 55.76
N SER A 15 -29.54 27.48 54.59
CA SER A 15 -29.37 26.79 53.30
C SER A 15 -27.97 26.23 53.19
N LEU A 16 -27.87 24.91 53.22
CA LEU A 16 -26.66 24.18 52.95
C LEU A 16 -26.44 24.13 51.42
N CYS A 17 -25.59 25.03 50.91
CA CYS A 17 -25.11 24.97 49.55
C CYS A 17 -24.14 23.81 49.42
N LEU A 18 -24.67 22.68 48.90
CA LEU A 18 -23.88 21.55 48.46
C LEU A 18 -23.18 21.94 47.15
N ALA A 19 -21.88 22.26 47.23
CA ALA A 19 -21.05 22.48 46.05
C ALA A 19 -20.81 21.14 45.38
N LEU A 20 -21.58 20.86 44.34
CA LEU A 20 -21.29 19.82 43.37
C LEU A 20 -20.02 20.18 42.59
N ALA A 21 -18.91 19.58 42.95
CA ALA A 21 -17.71 19.56 42.13
C ALA A 21 -18.02 18.75 40.88
N SER A 22 -18.42 19.43 39.81
CA SER A 22 -18.47 18.83 38.46
C SER A 22 -17.04 18.52 38.02
N ALA A 23 -16.64 17.26 38.17
CA ALA A 23 -15.48 16.73 37.49
C ALA A 23 -15.74 16.84 35.99
N SER A 24 -15.17 17.87 35.37
CA SER A 24 -15.07 17.98 33.92
C SER A 24 -14.20 16.80 33.45
N ALA A 25 -14.85 15.73 33.02
CA ALA A 25 -14.20 14.71 32.20
C ALA A 25 -13.63 15.43 30.96
N TRP A 26 -12.32 15.51 30.90
CA TRP A 26 -11.64 15.93 29.69
C TRP A 26 -11.89 14.85 28.65
N ASP A 27 -12.87 15.14 27.81
CA ASP A 27 -13.18 14.40 26.60
C ASP A 27 -11.97 14.57 25.68
N THR A 28 -11.02 13.61 25.76
CA THR A 28 -9.95 13.48 24.79
C THR A 28 -10.56 12.93 23.50
N ARG A 29 -11.43 13.73 22.88
CA ARG A 29 -11.74 13.55 21.47
C ARG A 29 -10.43 13.74 20.74
N THR A 30 -9.88 12.62 20.26
CA THR A 30 -8.90 12.60 19.18
C THR A 30 -9.36 13.59 18.13
N ALA A 31 -8.64 14.69 18.00
CA ALA A 31 -8.84 15.63 16.91
C ALA A 31 -8.53 14.85 15.63
N VAL A 32 -9.56 14.29 15.01
CA VAL A 32 -9.51 13.89 13.60
C VAL A 32 -9.08 15.17 12.89
N ALA A 33 -7.92 15.13 12.26
CA ALA A 33 -7.41 16.24 11.46
C ALA A 33 -8.53 16.69 10.54
N ALA A 34 -9.08 17.87 10.76
CA ALA A 34 -10.06 18.48 9.89
C ALA A 34 -9.40 18.52 8.50
N GLY A 35 -9.98 17.79 7.54
CA GLY A 35 -9.45 17.74 6.19
C GLY A 35 -9.31 19.16 5.65
N VAL A 36 -8.21 19.45 4.99
CA VAL A 36 -8.03 20.71 4.29
C VAL A 36 -9.08 20.77 3.18
N ASP A 37 -10.02 21.72 3.26
CA ASP A 37 -11.03 21.90 2.20
C ASP A 37 -10.34 22.37 0.90
N LEU A 38 -10.48 21.58 -0.16
CA LEU A 38 -9.90 21.84 -1.47
C LEU A 38 -10.96 22.47 -2.38
N THR A 39 -11.22 23.74 -2.18
CA THR A 39 -12.27 24.48 -2.89
C THR A 39 -11.77 25.14 -4.18
N THR A 40 -10.50 25.56 -4.22
CA THR A 40 -9.89 26.24 -5.39
C THR A 40 -8.95 25.32 -6.17
N GLU A 41 -8.72 25.60 -7.44
CA GLU A 41 -7.74 24.86 -8.26
C GLU A 41 -6.31 25.00 -7.73
N GLU A 42 -5.97 26.15 -7.16
CA GLU A 42 -4.67 26.36 -6.51
C GLU A 42 -4.49 25.42 -5.31
N GLN A 43 -5.51 25.32 -4.43
CA GLN A 43 -5.47 24.40 -3.28
C GLN A 43 -5.35 22.94 -3.73
N LYS A 44 -6.06 22.52 -4.78
CA LYS A 44 -5.94 21.19 -5.37
C LYS A 44 -4.53 20.94 -5.94
N THR A 45 -3.95 21.95 -6.59
CA THR A 45 -2.60 21.88 -7.13
C THR A 45 -1.55 21.76 -6.01
N LEU A 46 -1.68 22.51 -4.94
CA LEU A 46 -0.82 22.40 -3.75
C LEU A 46 -0.97 21.03 -3.07
N TYR A 47 -2.18 20.53 -2.97
CA TYR A 47 -2.41 19.17 -2.44
C TYR A 47 -1.75 18.11 -3.35
N ALA A 48 -1.87 18.25 -4.67
CA ALA A 48 -1.22 17.35 -5.63
C ALA A 48 0.33 17.40 -5.50
N LEU A 49 0.90 18.57 -5.23
CA LEU A 49 2.33 18.69 -4.90
C LEU A 49 2.68 17.88 -3.64
N GLY A 50 1.84 17.96 -2.61
CA GLY A 50 1.99 17.14 -1.39
C GLY A 50 1.96 15.64 -1.70
N LEU A 51 1.04 15.20 -2.55
CA LEU A 51 0.99 13.80 -3.01
C LEU A 51 2.25 13.37 -3.77
N ALA A 52 2.81 14.27 -4.60
CA ALA A 52 4.04 13.99 -5.34
C ALA A 52 5.24 13.82 -4.40
N VAL A 53 5.37 14.65 -3.37
CA VAL A 53 6.39 14.51 -2.32
C VAL A 53 6.16 13.22 -1.52
N GLY A 54 4.92 12.94 -1.14
CA GLY A 54 4.54 11.75 -0.37
C GLY A 54 4.91 10.43 -1.05
N ARG A 55 4.91 10.36 -2.38
CA ARG A 55 5.36 9.18 -3.14
C ARG A 55 6.81 8.79 -2.83
N ASN A 56 7.68 9.77 -2.59
CA ASN A 56 9.08 9.52 -2.23
C ASN A 56 9.24 9.01 -0.78
N LEU A 57 8.23 9.19 0.06
CA LEU A 57 8.20 8.72 1.45
C LEU A 57 7.67 7.29 1.58
N GLY A 58 7.03 6.75 0.56
CA GLY A 58 6.46 5.40 0.56
C GLY A 58 7.43 4.31 1.04
N PRO A 59 8.69 4.27 0.55
CA PRO A 59 9.68 3.27 0.98
C PRO A 59 10.04 3.29 2.46
N PHE A 60 9.71 4.35 3.18
CA PHE A 60 9.95 4.45 4.62
C PHE A 60 8.86 3.78 5.46
N GLY A 61 7.68 3.49 4.91
CA GLY A 61 6.58 2.85 5.65
C GLY A 61 6.22 3.59 6.93
N LEU A 62 6.09 4.93 6.84
CA LEU A 62 5.89 5.80 8.00
C LEU A 62 4.52 5.54 8.65
N SER A 63 4.49 5.45 9.97
CA SER A 63 3.28 5.58 10.77
C SER A 63 2.79 7.04 10.76
N GLU A 64 1.55 7.25 11.16
CA GLU A 64 0.96 8.60 11.27
C GLU A 64 1.79 9.51 12.19
N ALA A 65 2.21 9.02 13.35
CA ALA A 65 3.06 9.77 14.28
C ALA A 65 4.43 10.14 13.68
N GLU A 66 5.05 9.23 12.92
CA GLU A 66 6.32 9.49 12.23
C GLU A 66 6.15 10.47 11.08
N LEU A 67 5.02 10.42 10.39
CA LEU A 67 4.69 11.37 9.34
C LEU A 67 4.61 12.80 9.90
N GLU A 68 4.08 12.99 11.11
CA GLU A 68 4.07 14.32 11.76
C GLU A 68 5.49 14.85 12.01
N ILE A 69 6.44 13.98 12.36
CA ILE A 69 7.86 14.38 12.50
C ILE A 69 8.43 14.81 11.15
N VAL A 70 8.15 14.06 10.09
CA VAL A 70 8.60 14.40 8.72
C VAL A 70 7.98 15.72 8.26
N LYS A 71 6.69 15.92 8.52
CA LYS A 71 5.97 17.17 8.22
C LYS A 71 6.61 18.37 8.94
N ALA A 72 7.01 18.21 10.21
CA ALA A 72 7.71 19.27 10.94
C ALA A 72 9.05 19.62 10.27
N GLY A 73 9.86 18.62 9.89
CA GLY A 73 11.13 18.85 9.18
C GLY A 73 10.93 19.50 7.81
N LEU A 74 9.91 19.08 7.05
CA LEU A 74 9.55 19.70 5.77
C LEU A 74 9.13 21.16 5.97
N THR A 75 8.33 21.45 6.99
CA THR A 75 7.87 22.78 7.34
C THR A 75 9.05 23.70 7.69
N ASP A 76 9.97 23.22 8.54
CA ASP A 76 11.15 24.00 8.93
C ASP A 76 12.03 24.31 7.71
N SER A 77 12.21 23.34 6.81
CA SER A 77 12.99 23.51 5.57
C SER A 77 12.35 24.49 4.60
N VAL A 78 11.06 24.34 4.28
CA VAL A 78 10.33 25.18 3.31
C VAL A 78 10.21 26.61 3.79
N LEU A 79 9.99 26.80 5.10
CA LEU A 79 9.88 28.13 5.71
C LEU A 79 11.24 28.71 6.14
N GLN A 80 12.36 28.09 5.75
CA GLN A 80 13.72 28.53 6.06
C GLN A 80 13.98 28.78 7.56
N ARG A 81 13.38 27.92 8.42
CA ARG A 81 13.62 27.91 9.85
C ARG A 81 14.95 27.22 10.14
N GLU A 82 15.53 27.51 11.31
CA GLU A 82 16.75 26.84 11.74
C GLU A 82 16.50 25.33 11.93
N PRO A 83 17.30 24.47 11.28
CA PRO A 83 17.14 23.01 11.42
C PRO A 83 17.43 22.57 12.86
N ARG A 84 16.60 21.72 13.40
CA ARG A 84 16.74 21.17 14.77
C ARG A 84 17.78 20.06 14.84
N VAL A 85 18.30 19.61 13.70
CA VAL A 85 19.33 18.55 13.59
C VAL A 85 20.31 18.90 12.50
N ASN A 86 21.56 18.41 12.61
CA ASN A 86 22.57 18.53 11.59
C ASN A 86 22.27 17.55 10.44
N LEU A 87 21.70 18.03 9.33
CA LEU A 87 21.30 17.21 8.19
C LEU A 87 22.44 16.34 7.61
N PRO A 88 23.68 16.86 7.37
CA PRO A 88 24.79 16.04 6.94
C PRO A 88 25.10 14.84 7.85
N ALA A 89 25.00 15.01 9.17
CA ALA A 89 25.23 13.93 10.14
C ALA A 89 24.12 12.87 10.11
N TYR A 90 22.91 13.23 9.71
CA TYR A 90 21.75 12.34 9.66
C TYR A 90 21.50 11.72 8.29
N ALA A 91 22.05 12.25 7.20
CA ALA A 91 21.86 11.72 5.85
C ALA A 91 22.15 10.20 5.73
N PRO A 92 23.28 9.66 6.25
CA PRO A 92 23.51 8.21 6.23
C PRO A 92 22.52 7.43 7.07
N LYS A 93 22.02 8.00 8.17
CA LYS A 93 21.01 7.36 9.03
C LYS A 93 19.64 7.28 8.33
N VAL A 94 19.28 8.28 7.54
CA VAL A 94 18.06 8.25 6.72
C VAL A 94 18.13 7.12 5.70
N GLN A 95 19.27 6.97 5.02
CA GLN A 95 19.49 5.87 4.07
C GLN A 95 19.42 4.50 4.76
N GLN A 96 20.06 4.35 5.92
CA GLN A 96 19.99 3.12 6.72
C GLN A 96 18.58 2.80 7.17
N LEU A 97 17.81 3.80 7.63
CA LEU A 97 16.41 3.65 8.01
C LEU A 97 15.58 3.12 6.83
N GLN A 98 15.74 3.70 5.65
CA GLN A 98 15.05 3.26 4.44
C GLN A 98 15.36 1.79 4.12
N GLN A 99 16.64 1.42 4.12
CA GLN A 99 17.07 0.04 3.85
C GLN A 99 16.50 -0.96 4.86
N THR A 100 16.58 -0.63 6.15
CA THR A 100 16.07 -1.50 7.21
C THR A 100 14.57 -1.71 7.10
N ARG A 101 13.82 -0.66 6.82
CA ARG A 101 12.36 -0.74 6.68
C ARG A 101 11.94 -1.47 5.42
N ALA A 102 12.60 -1.20 4.29
CA ALA A 102 12.36 -1.93 3.05
C ALA A 102 12.62 -3.43 3.23
N ALA A 103 13.71 -3.82 3.92
CA ALA A 103 14.00 -5.22 4.21
C ALA A 103 12.96 -5.87 5.12
N ALA A 104 12.53 -5.19 6.18
CA ALA A 104 11.49 -5.69 7.08
C ALA A 104 10.15 -5.85 6.35
N GLN A 105 9.77 -4.89 5.51
CA GLN A 105 8.57 -4.95 4.70
C GLN A 105 8.64 -6.12 3.71
N ALA A 106 9.77 -6.29 3.00
CA ALA A 106 9.98 -7.39 2.07
C ALA A 106 9.87 -8.76 2.76
N ALA A 107 10.42 -8.91 3.95
CA ALA A 107 10.32 -10.15 4.73
C ALA A 107 8.87 -10.47 5.11
N GLY A 108 8.09 -9.46 5.52
CA GLY A 108 6.66 -9.60 5.82
C GLY A 108 5.85 -10.02 4.60
N GLU A 109 6.02 -9.33 3.46
CA GLU A 109 5.33 -9.63 2.21
C GLU A 109 5.70 -11.02 1.67
N LYS A 110 6.98 -11.44 1.75
CA LYS A 110 7.42 -12.79 1.36
C LYS A 110 6.76 -13.87 2.21
N LYS A 111 6.69 -13.66 3.53
CA LYS A 111 6.02 -14.61 4.44
C LYS A 111 4.53 -14.76 4.09
N ALA A 112 3.84 -13.65 3.87
CA ALA A 112 2.43 -13.65 3.43
C ALA A 112 2.29 -14.32 2.05
N GLY A 113 3.19 -13.99 1.12
CA GLY A 113 3.24 -14.56 -0.22
C GLY A 113 3.46 -16.08 -0.22
N GLN A 114 4.32 -16.60 0.64
CA GLN A 114 4.53 -18.06 0.78
C GLN A 114 3.24 -18.78 1.21
N ALA A 115 2.49 -18.21 2.17
CA ALA A 115 1.22 -18.77 2.58
C ALA A 115 0.18 -18.75 1.45
N PHE A 116 0.17 -17.68 0.64
CA PHE A 116 -0.70 -17.56 -0.53
C PHE A 116 -0.33 -18.58 -1.62
N LEU A 117 0.97 -18.70 -1.95
CA LEU A 117 1.48 -19.68 -2.92
C LEU A 117 1.15 -21.13 -2.51
N ALA A 118 1.25 -21.46 -1.23
CA ALA A 118 0.89 -22.77 -0.71
C ALA A 118 -0.60 -23.07 -0.95
N LYS A 119 -1.49 -22.10 -0.69
CA LYS A 119 -2.92 -22.23 -0.99
C LYS A 119 -3.17 -22.38 -2.49
N ALA A 120 -2.58 -21.51 -3.30
CA ALA A 120 -2.73 -21.58 -4.75
C ALA A 120 -2.24 -22.90 -5.34
N THR A 121 -1.16 -23.47 -4.81
CA THR A 121 -0.64 -24.78 -5.26
C THR A 121 -1.60 -25.94 -4.94
N ALA A 122 -2.41 -25.80 -3.89
CA ALA A 122 -3.40 -26.80 -3.49
C ALA A 122 -4.73 -26.71 -4.28
N GLU A 123 -4.91 -25.66 -5.08
CA GLU A 123 -6.11 -25.49 -5.90
C GLU A 123 -6.17 -26.53 -7.03
N THR A 124 -7.37 -27.01 -7.34
CA THR A 124 -7.57 -28.00 -8.42
C THR A 124 -7.10 -27.45 -9.76
N GLY A 125 -6.27 -28.21 -10.46
CA GLY A 125 -5.71 -27.82 -11.75
C GLY A 125 -4.50 -26.87 -11.68
N ALA A 126 -4.04 -26.53 -10.48
CA ALA A 126 -2.82 -25.76 -10.31
C ALA A 126 -1.58 -26.62 -10.54
N THR A 127 -0.59 -26.06 -11.21
CA THR A 127 0.73 -26.64 -11.42
C THR A 127 1.79 -25.68 -10.89
N LYS A 128 2.66 -26.16 -10.00
CA LYS A 128 3.82 -25.41 -9.54
C LYS A 128 5.05 -25.79 -10.34
N THR A 129 5.72 -24.82 -10.93
CA THR A 129 6.96 -25.03 -11.67
C THR A 129 8.18 -25.12 -10.74
N ALA A 130 9.33 -25.53 -11.30
CA ALA A 130 10.59 -25.58 -10.54
C ALA A 130 11.06 -24.20 -10.05
N SER A 131 10.72 -23.11 -10.74
CA SER A 131 11.03 -21.74 -10.35
C SER A 131 10.14 -21.23 -9.22
N GLY A 132 9.03 -21.92 -8.91
CA GLY A 132 8.05 -21.55 -7.91
C GLY A 132 6.82 -20.79 -8.44
N LEU A 133 6.74 -20.54 -9.74
CA LEU A 133 5.51 -20.06 -10.38
C LEU A 133 4.38 -21.07 -10.16
N VAL A 134 3.19 -20.61 -9.78
CA VAL A 134 1.98 -21.44 -9.79
C VAL A 134 1.07 -20.95 -10.92
N ILE A 135 0.77 -21.88 -11.85
CA ILE A 135 -0.11 -21.63 -12.99
C ILE A 135 -1.35 -22.50 -12.91
N THR A 136 -2.51 -21.87 -13.12
CA THR A 136 -3.81 -22.58 -13.24
C THR A 136 -4.44 -22.20 -14.56
N THR A 137 -4.75 -23.19 -15.40
CA THR A 137 -5.45 -22.94 -16.67
C THR A 137 -6.93 -22.72 -16.39
N LEU A 138 -7.43 -21.51 -16.66
CA LEU A 138 -8.84 -21.14 -16.51
C LEU A 138 -9.65 -21.50 -17.76
N ARG A 139 -9.03 -21.34 -18.94
CA ARG A 139 -9.58 -21.74 -20.24
C ARG A 139 -8.42 -22.20 -21.11
N PRO A 140 -8.48 -23.42 -21.66
CA PRO A 140 -7.42 -23.90 -22.55
C PRO A 140 -7.45 -23.15 -23.87
N GLY A 141 -6.27 -22.82 -24.40
CA GLY A 141 -6.08 -22.35 -25.79
C GLY A 141 -5.84 -23.46 -26.74
N THR A 142 -6.08 -23.22 -28.04
CA THR A 142 -5.89 -24.19 -29.12
C THR A 142 -4.78 -23.82 -30.10
N GLY A 143 -4.30 -22.56 -30.02
CA GLY A 143 -3.23 -22.07 -30.88
C GLY A 143 -1.82 -22.50 -30.44
N PRO A 144 -0.77 -21.98 -31.08
CA PRO A 144 0.61 -22.21 -30.69
C PRO A 144 0.96 -21.60 -29.34
N SER A 145 2.02 -22.08 -28.68
CA SER A 145 2.62 -21.45 -27.52
C SER A 145 3.74 -20.50 -27.94
N PRO A 146 3.89 -19.33 -27.27
CA PRO A 146 4.96 -18.40 -27.60
C PRO A 146 6.33 -18.91 -27.11
N LYS A 147 7.38 -18.41 -27.74
CA LYS A 147 8.77 -18.56 -27.29
C LYS A 147 9.18 -17.33 -26.46
N ALA A 148 10.24 -17.46 -25.68
CA ALA A 148 10.76 -16.37 -24.84
C ALA A 148 11.14 -15.10 -25.62
N THR A 149 11.41 -15.20 -26.91
CA THR A 149 11.78 -14.06 -27.78
C THR A 149 10.61 -13.46 -28.53
N ASP A 150 9.41 -14.06 -28.40
CA ASP A 150 8.24 -13.60 -29.14
C ASP A 150 7.62 -12.34 -28.49
N THR A 151 6.92 -11.58 -29.31
CA THR A 151 6.03 -10.51 -28.87
C THR A 151 4.61 -11.07 -28.80
N VAL A 152 3.91 -10.80 -27.70
CA VAL A 152 2.56 -11.30 -27.46
C VAL A 152 1.58 -10.16 -27.24
N LYS A 153 0.34 -10.38 -27.67
CA LYS A 153 -0.80 -9.51 -27.38
C LYS A 153 -1.69 -10.20 -26.38
N VAL A 154 -2.01 -9.52 -25.29
CA VAL A 154 -2.73 -10.10 -24.14
C VAL A 154 -3.78 -9.15 -23.58
N HIS A 155 -4.85 -9.71 -23.01
CA HIS A 155 -5.58 -9.06 -21.95
C HIS A 155 -5.09 -9.59 -20.60
N TYR A 156 -4.98 -8.70 -19.61
CA TYR A 156 -4.56 -9.10 -18.27
C TYR A 156 -5.12 -8.20 -17.18
N GLN A 157 -5.18 -8.77 -15.99
CA GLN A 157 -5.38 -8.05 -14.74
C GLN A 157 -4.35 -8.52 -13.73
N GLY A 158 -3.58 -7.59 -13.17
CA GLY A 158 -2.60 -7.84 -12.12
C GLY A 158 -3.14 -7.37 -10.78
N THR A 159 -3.12 -8.26 -9.78
CA THR A 159 -3.56 -7.98 -8.41
C THR A 159 -2.48 -8.35 -7.40
N LEU A 160 -2.51 -7.69 -6.25
CA LEU A 160 -1.82 -8.14 -5.04
C LEU A 160 -2.56 -9.36 -4.44
N THR A 161 -1.98 -9.98 -3.43
CA THR A 161 -2.56 -11.17 -2.77
C THR A 161 -3.84 -10.85 -1.97
N ASP A 162 -4.11 -9.58 -1.69
CA ASP A 162 -5.33 -9.08 -1.06
C ASP A 162 -6.44 -8.73 -2.07
N GLY A 163 -6.18 -8.91 -3.37
CA GLY A 163 -7.10 -8.60 -4.46
C GLY A 163 -7.01 -7.17 -4.99
N THR A 164 -6.17 -6.31 -4.42
CA THR A 164 -5.96 -4.94 -4.91
C THR A 164 -5.40 -4.95 -6.33
N VAL A 165 -6.11 -4.35 -7.28
CA VAL A 165 -5.67 -4.22 -8.67
C VAL A 165 -4.57 -3.17 -8.75
N PHE A 166 -3.40 -3.54 -9.29
CA PHE A 166 -2.31 -2.60 -9.51
C PHE A 166 -2.14 -2.23 -10.99
N ASP A 167 -2.57 -3.10 -11.90
CA ASP A 167 -2.55 -2.84 -13.35
C ASP A 167 -3.54 -3.74 -14.08
N SER A 168 -4.23 -3.19 -15.11
CA SER A 168 -5.24 -3.92 -15.88
C SER A 168 -5.38 -3.36 -17.28
N SER A 169 -5.17 -4.19 -18.29
CA SER A 169 -5.49 -3.87 -19.69
C SER A 169 -7.01 -3.87 -19.93
N ILE A 170 -7.76 -4.60 -19.11
CA ILE A 170 -9.22 -4.68 -19.18
C ILE A 170 -9.82 -3.33 -18.78
N GLU A 171 -9.33 -2.73 -17.68
CA GLU A 171 -9.77 -1.40 -17.23
C GLU A 171 -9.41 -0.29 -18.23
N ARG A 172 -8.31 -0.46 -18.99
CA ARG A 172 -7.94 0.48 -20.08
C ARG A 172 -8.77 0.30 -21.32
N GLY A 173 -9.52 -0.81 -21.46
CA GLY A 173 -10.39 -1.11 -22.61
C GLY A 173 -9.66 -1.62 -23.85
N GLU A 174 -8.34 -1.85 -23.78
CA GLU A 174 -7.51 -2.30 -24.91
C GLU A 174 -6.47 -3.35 -24.50
N PRO A 175 -6.16 -4.34 -25.37
CA PRO A 175 -5.12 -5.30 -25.10
C PRO A 175 -3.75 -4.65 -25.15
N ALA A 176 -2.83 -5.19 -24.37
CA ALA A 176 -1.44 -4.75 -24.34
C ALA A 176 -0.53 -5.71 -25.12
N THR A 177 0.54 -5.14 -25.68
CA THR A 177 1.54 -5.89 -26.44
C THR A 177 2.89 -5.83 -25.74
N PHE A 178 3.52 -6.98 -25.52
CA PHE A 178 4.79 -7.10 -24.80
C PHE A 178 5.76 -8.06 -25.51
N ALA A 179 7.03 -7.69 -25.57
CA ALA A 179 8.11 -8.63 -25.86
C ALA A 179 8.39 -9.46 -24.60
N LEU A 180 8.31 -10.80 -24.68
CA LEU A 180 8.44 -11.69 -23.53
C LEU A 180 9.82 -11.65 -22.85
N ASN A 181 10.85 -11.24 -23.56
CA ASN A 181 12.18 -11.02 -23.00
C ASN A 181 12.34 -9.68 -22.25
N GLY A 182 11.32 -8.81 -22.31
CA GLY A 182 11.30 -7.50 -21.65
C GLY A 182 10.37 -7.39 -20.45
N VAL A 183 9.70 -8.50 -20.07
CA VAL A 183 8.76 -8.53 -18.93
C VAL A 183 9.36 -9.26 -17.72
N ILE A 184 8.63 -9.29 -16.61
CA ILE A 184 9.05 -10.04 -15.42
C ILE A 184 9.21 -11.54 -15.72
N PRO A 185 10.17 -12.23 -15.06
CA PRO A 185 10.44 -13.67 -15.33
C PRO A 185 9.21 -14.56 -15.24
N CYS A 186 8.29 -14.27 -14.32
CA CYS A 186 7.02 -14.98 -14.19
C CYS A 186 6.20 -14.98 -15.50
N TRP A 187 6.14 -13.86 -16.18
CA TRP A 187 5.43 -13.75 -17.45
C TRP A 187 6.19 -14.45 -18.59
N THR A 188 7.51 -14.25 -18.65
CA THR A 188 8.34 -14.95 -19.64
C THR A 188 8.16 -16.46 -19.54
N GLU A 189 8.13 -17.02 -18.33
CA GLU A 189 7.91 -18.44 -18.11
C GLU A 189 6.45 -18.85 -18.32
N GLY A 190 5.53 -18.16 -17.65
CA GLY A 190 4.11 -18.56 -17.62
C GLY A 190 3.42 -18.50 -18.96
N LEU A 191 3.71 -17.49 -19.79
CA LEU A 191 3.09 -17.36 -21.10
C LEU A 191 3.59 -18.42 -22.09
N GLN A 192 4.82 -18.92 -21.97
CA GLN A 192 5.32 -20.05 -22.78
C GLN A 192 4.57 -21.37 -22.46
N LEU A 193 3.97 -21.50 -21.28
CA LEU A 193 3.15 -22.65 -20.89
C LEU A 193 1.70 -22.53 -21.38
N MET A 194 1.31 -21.37 -21.89
CA MET A 194 -0.03 -21.11 -22.41
C MET A 194 -0.07 -21.36 -23.93
N LYS A 195 -1.29 -21.52 -24.45
CA LYS A 195 -1.56 -21.52 -25.90
C LYS A 195 -2.41 -20.30 -26.26
N VAL A 196 -2.21 -19.79 -27.48
CA VAL A 196 -3.06 -18.70 -28.00
C VAL A 196 -4.54 -19.08 -27.92
N GLY A 197 -5.38 -18.15 -27.50
CA GLY A 197 -6.80 -18.32 -27.18
C GLY A 197 -7.05 -18.79 -25.73
N GLY A 198 -6.02 -19.10 -24.98
CA GLY A 198 -6.13 -19.56 -23.58
C GLY A 198 -6.14 -18.42 -22.57
N LYS A 199 -6.70 -18.70 -21.37
CA LYS A 199 -6.66 -17.85 -20.20
C LYS A 199 -6.10 -18.64 -19.03
N SER A 200 -5.15 -18.05 -18.30
CA SER A 200 -4.54 -18.66 -17.12
C SER A 200 -4.40 -17.66 -15.98
N ARG A 201 -4.39 -18.19 -14.76
CA ARG A 201 -4.00 -17.48 -13.56
C ARG A 201 -2.56 -17.83 -13.24
N LEU A 202 -1.72 -16.82 -13.05
CA LEU A 202 -0.32 -16.94 -12.70
C LEU A 202 -0.15 -16.36 -11.29
N VAL A 203 0.38 -17.13 -10.34
CA VAL A 203 0.78 -16.65 -9.03
C VAL A 203 2.30 -16.62 -8.99
N CYS A 204 2.82 -15.40 -8.98
CA CYS A 204 4.23 -15.09 -9.16
C CYS A 204 4.88 -14.81 -7.81
N PRO A 205 5.79 -15.66 -7.30
CA PRO A 205 6.59 -15.29 -6.14
C PRO A 205 7.42 -14.04 -6.46
N SER A 206 7.77 -13.29 -5.44
CA SER A 206 8.49 -12.02 -5.60
C SER A 206 9.80 -12.15 -6.39
N GLU A 207 10.48 -13.28 -6.27
CA GLU A 207 11.73 -13.61 -6.98
C GLU A 207 11.56 -13.61 -8.50
N LEU A 208 10.38 -13.96 -8.99
CA LEU A 208 10.00 -13.94 -10.41
C LEU A 208 9.28 -12.66 -10.83
N ALA A 209 9.12 -11.72 -9.91
CA ALA A 209 8.46 -10.42 -10.13
C ALA A 209 9.43 -9.27 -9.88
N TYR A 210 9.16 -8.42 -8.87
CA TYR A 210 9.95 -7.21 -8.60
C TYR A 210 10.91 -7.36 -7.41
N ARG A 211 11.06 -8.56 -6.85
CA ARG A 211 11.98 -8.90 -5.76
C ARG A 211 11.83 -7.96 -4.55
N ASP A 212 12.94 -7.68 -3.85
CA ASP A 212 12.98 -6.80 -2.68
C ASP A 212 12.96 -5.31 -3.04
N ARG A 213 12.99 -4.97 -4.34
CA ARG A 213 12.83 -3.60 -4.80
C ARG A 213 11.36 -3.19 -4.85
N GLY A 214 10.46 -4.13 -5.19
CA GLY A 214 9.08 -3.80 -5.53
C GLY A 214 8.96 -2.89 -6.77
N ALA A 215 7.79 -2.30 -6.95
CA ALA A 215 7.51 -1.22 -7.91
C ALA A 215 6.59 -0.17 -7.25
N PRO A 216 7.14 0.65 -6.35
CA PRO A 216 6.38 1.66 -5.64
C PRO A 216 5.72 2.66 -6.61
N PRO A 217 4.57 3.24 -6.25
CA PRO A 217 3.88 3.10 -4.96
C PRO A 217 2.94 1.89 -4.86
N ARG A 218 2.70 1.16 -5.95
CA ARG A 218 1.66 0.13 -6.03
C ARG A 218 2.12 -1.25 -5.57
N ILE A 219 3.36 -1.63 -5.84
CA ILE A 219 3.90 -2.95 -5.53
C ILE A 219 4.99 -2.80 -4.47
N LYS A 220 4.72 -3.34 -3.30
CA LYS A 220 5.65 -3.32 -2.17
C LYS A 220 6.87 -4.22 -2.41
N PRO A 221 8.02 -3.95 -1.75
CA PRO A 221 9.13 -4.87 -1.68
C PRO A 221 8.69 -6.28 -1.25
N GLY A 222 9.14 -7.31 -1.96
CA GLY A 222 8.85 -8.71 -1.61
C GLY A 222 7.45 -9.21 -1.96
N ALA A 223 6.60 -8.41 -2.62
CA ALA A 223 5.22 -8.76 -2.93
C ALA A 223 5.12 -9.95 -3.91
N THR A 224 4.28 -10.91 -3.57
CA THR A 224 3.77 -11.93 -4.50
C THR A 224 2.65 -11.33 -5.32
N LEU A 225 2.66 -11.57 -6.64
CA LEU A 225 1.69 -11.02 -7.58
C LEU A 225 0.79 -12.11 -8.13
N VAL A 226 -0.43 -11.74 -8.44
CA VAL A 226 -1.39 -12.61 -9.12
C VAL A 226 -1.80 -11.95 -10.43
N PHE A 227 -1.73 -12.71 -11.52
CA PHE A 227 -2.20 -12.23 -12.82
C PHE A 227 -3.23 -13.21 -13.37
N GLU A 228 -4.33 -12.68 -13.88
CA GLU A 228 -5.14 -13.38 -14.86
C GLU A 228 -4.75 -12.87 -16.23
N VAL A 229 -4.30 -13.77 -17.11
CA VAL A 229 -3.82 -13.42 -18.44
C VAL A 229 -4.57 -14.22 -19.49
N GLU A 230 -5.07 -13.54 -20.49
CA GLU A 230 -5.61 -14.12 -21.71
C GLU A 230 -4.63 -13.86 -22.85
N LEU A 231 -4.07 -14.92 -23.44
CA LEU A 231 -3.14 -14.84 -24.55
C LEU A 231 -3.92 -14.78 -25.86
N LEU A 232 -3.97 -13.60 -26.48
CA LEU A 232 -4.76 -13.35 -27.69
C LEU A 232 -4.00 -13.74 -28.96
N GLU A 233 -2.72 -13.36 -29.04
CA GLU A 233 -1.95 -13.48 -30.28
C GLU A 233 -0.44 -13.51 -29.99
N ILE A 234 0.31 -14.23 -30.85
CA ILE A 234 1.75 -14.08 -31.01
C ILE A 234 1.98 -13.15 -32.18
N VAL A 235 2.44 -11.92 -31.90
CA VAL A 235 2.67 -10.90 -32.93
C VAL A 235 3.86 -11.28 -33.77
N LYS A 236 3.66 -11.45 -35.06
CA LYS A 236 4.76 -11.68 -36.02
C LYS A 236 5.58 -10.40 -36.17
N PRO A 237 6.92 -10.46 -36.24
CA PRO A 237 7.70 -9.30 -36.62
C PRO A 237 7.15 -8.76 -37.96
N SER A 238 6.90 -7.43 -37.99
CA SER A 238 6.61 -6.78 -39.26
C SER A 238 7.85 -6.96 -40.14
N THR A 239 7.72 -7.72 -41.20
CA THR A 239 8.76 -7.82 -42.23
C THR A 239 8.93 -6.41 -42.82
N PRO A 240 10.15 -5.86 -42.89
CA PRO A 240 10.39 -4.53 -43.45
C PRO A 240 10.06 -4.50 -44.95
#